data_5e09f21590ff975f16b480cdb2af4e21
#
_entry.id   5e09f21590ff975f16b480cdb2af4e21
#
_cell.length_a   1.000
_cell.length_b   1.000
_cell.length_c   1.000
_cell.angle_alpha   90.00
_cell.angle_beta   90.00
_cell.angle_gamma   90.00
#
_symmetry.space_group_name_H-M   'P 1'
#
loop_
_entity.id
_entity.type
_entity.pdbx_description
1 polymer ?
#
loop_
_entity_poly.entity_id
_entity_poly.type
_entity_poly.pdbx_seq_one_letter_code
_entity_poly.pdbx_strand_id
1 'polypeptide(L)'
;TLPRKRDRSRELDIVLWGATGFTGRLVAEYLVKNYIGGETGLRLALAGRNGEKLEAVAREIGAPELPILLGDSFDVEALDALASRTEVLISTVGPYAKYGAELVGACVRHGTDYCDLTGETQFVRAMIDVHHAEARKTGARIVHCCGYDSIPSDLGTLMVQEEFKKRHGRYAGEVKMAAVDMRGAFSGGTVASMMNIVDEIKENPSIRKVLGNPYALNPKGVRGPDKGDQTGARFDKDFDMWTGPFIMAAINTRIVRRSHALMGEPWGSEFRYSEVMGTGQGPKGFARAASIAAGMVAFMASLAIPLTRPFVEKRLPSPGEGPDAEARAKGRFKTLLLALGDARVVRGTVAHDRDPGYGSTAVMISESALCLALQGSELASEGGILTPATAMGMKLVERLRAAGMTFEVAA
;
A
#
# COMPACT_ATOMS: atom_id res chain seq x y z
N THR A 1 17.30 14.91 14.99
CA THR A 1 15.99 14.76 15.67
C THR A 1 16.07 13.55 16.57
N LEU A 2 15.64 13.66 17.83
CA LEU A 2 15.61 12.54 18.76
C LEU A 2 14.49 11.57 18.32
N PRO A 3 14.74 10.25 18.31
CA PRO A 3 13.70 9.28 17.99
C PRO A 3 12.53 9.40 18.97
N ARG A 4 11.30 9.27 18.47
CA ARG A 4 10.07 9.32 19.28
C ARG A 4 10.12 8.17 20.30
N LYS A 5 10.04 8.49 21.59
CA LYS A 5 9.86 7.45 22.62
C LYS A 5 8.44 6.90 22.50
N ARG A 6 8.31 5.56 22.58
CA ARG A 6 7.00 4.88 22.70
C ARG A 6 6.26 5.46 23.89
N ASP A 7 5.03 5.91 23.70
CA ASP A 7 4.17 6.37 24.78
C ASP A 7 3.61 5.14 25.52
N ARG A 8 4.34 4.64 26.51
CA ARG A 8 3.93 3.49 27.32
C ARG A 8 2.64 3.75 28.13
N SER A 9 2.13 4.98 28.16
CA SER A 9 0.86 5.31 28.80
C SER A 9 -0.35 4.81 28.01
N ARG A 10 -0.19 4.54 26.70
CA ARG A 10 -1.29 4.05 25.88
C ARG A 10 -1.60 2.61 26.19
N GLU A 11 -2.90 2.31 26.26
CA GLU A 11 -3.45 1.01 26.62
C GLU A 11 -3.13 -0.08 25.60
N LEU A 12 -3.14 0.28 24.30
CA LEU A 12 -3.04 -0.63 23.18
C LEU A 12 -1.84 -0.31 22.31
N ASP A 13 -1.22 -1.35 21.74
CA ASP A 13 -0.17 -1.21 20.75
C ASP A 13 -0.76 -1.02 19.35
N ILE A 14 -1.78 -1.81 19.04
CA ILE A 14 -2.45 -1.78 17.73
C ILE A 14 -3.97 -1.87 17.90
N VAL A 15 -4.70 -1.01 17.19
CA VAL A 15 -6.14 -1.17 16.93
C VAL A 15 -6.33 -1.51 15.45
N LEU A 16 -7.05 -2.59 15.17
CA LEU A 16 -7.44 -2.98 13.82
C LEU A 16 -8.88 -2.53 13.54
N TRP A 17 -9.01 -1.45 12.76
CA TRP A 17 -10.27 -0.92 12.27
C TRP A 17 -10.73 -1.66 11.01
N GLY A 18 -11.93 -2.24 11.05
CA GLY A 18 -12.50 -3.01 9.95
C GLY A 18 -12.20 -4.51 10.00
N ALA A 19 -11.96 -5.07 11.20
CA ALA A 19 -11.63 -6.46 11.41
C ALA A 19 -12.73 -7.45 10.91
N THR A 20 -13.97 -7.01 10.72
CA THR A 20 -15.07 -7.83 10.17
C THR A 20 -15.03 -7.97 8.65
N GLY A 21 -14.26 -7.13 7.94
CA GLY A 21 -14.04 -7.23 6.51
C GLY A 21 -13.14 -8.41 6.15
N PHE A 22 -13.15 -8.83 4.88
CA PHE A 22 -12.35 -9.97 4.44
C PHE A 22 -10.85 -9.80 4.74
N THR A 23 -10.26 -8.70 4.29
CA THR A 23 -8.84 -8.39 4.55
C THR A 23 -8.57 -8.16 6.02
N GLY A 24 -9.47 -7.45 6.73
CA GLY A 24 -9.33 -7.20 8.16
C GLY A 24 -9.28 -8.48 8.99
N ARG A 25 -10.08 -9.49 8.64
CA ARG A 25 -10.04 -10.82 9.28
C ARG A 25 -8.69 -11.50 9.09
N LEU A 26 -8.12 -11.46 7.88
CA LEU A 26 -6.80 -12.03 7.60
C LEU A 26 -5.66 -11.32 8.35
N VAL A 27 -5.77 -10.00 8.51
CA VAL A 27 -4.85 -9.20 9.33
C VAL A 27 -4.97 -9.60 10.80
N ALA A 28 -6.20 -9.73 11.33
CA ALA A 28 -6.44 -10.19 12.70
C ALA A 28 -5.85 -11.58 12.93
N GLU A 29 -6.15 -12.54 12.03
CA GLU A 29 -5.61 -13.89 12.07
C GLU A 29 -4.08 -13.90 12.07
N TYR A 30 -3.45 -13.11 11.21
CA TYR A 30 -1.99 -13.02 11.15
C TYR A 30 -1.39 -12.49 12.45
N LEU A 31 -1.93 -11.40 12.99
CA LEU A 31 -1.45 -10.79 14.22
C LEU A 31 -1.63 -11.71 15.43
N VAL A 32 -2.79 -12.35 15.55
CA VAL A 32 -3.06 -13.31 16.65
C VAL A 32 -2.10 -14.49 16.56
N LYS A 33 -2.05 -15.15 15.41
CA LYS A 33 -1.23 -16.37 15.23
C LYS A 33 0.24 -16.17 15.50
N ASN A 34 0.81 -15.00 15.16
CA ASN A 34 2.25 -14.79 15.19
C ASN A 34 2.72 -13.93 16.37
N TYR A 35 1.83 -13.14 17.02
CA TYR A 35 2.24 -12.12 17.99
C TYR A 35 1.44 -12.11 19.31
N ILE A 36 0.26 -12.75 19.36
CA ILE A 36 -0.49 -12.85 20.61
C ILE A 36 -0.04 -14.09 21.38
N GLY A 37 0.17 -13.96 22.69
CA GLY A 37 0.66 -15.05 23.53
C GLY A 37 2.14 -15.37 23.41
N GLY A 38 2.89 -14.68 22.54
CA GLY A 38 4.34 -14.80 22.40
C GLY A 38 5.12 -13.81 23.27
N GLU A 39 6.46 -13.79 23.10
CA GLU A 39 7.38 -12.90 23.84
C GLU A 39 7.13 -11.39 23.60
N THR A 40 6.44 -11.03 22.53
CA THR A 40 6.18 -9.63 22.18
C THR A 40 5.21 -8.93 23.11
N GLY A 41 4.29 -9.69 23.77
CA GLY A 41 3.25 -9.15 24.64
C GLY A 41 2.39 -8.11 23.91
N LEU A 42 2.07 -8.32 22.62
CA LEU A 42 1.31 -7.38 21.79
C LEU A 42 -0.10 -7.16 22.35
N ARG A 43 -0.47 -5.90 22.56
CA ARG A 43 -1.79 -5.47 23.02
C ARG A 43 -2.60 -5.04 21.80
N LEU A 44 -3.42 -5.96 21.28
CA LEU A 44 -4.27 -5.79 20.11
C LEU A 44 -5.73 -5.62 20.51
N ALA A 45 -6.46 -4.73 19.83
CA ALA A 45 -7.91 -4.66 19.86
C ALA A 45 -8.50 -4.72 18.47
N LEU A 46 -9.70 -5.31 18.33
CA LEU A 46 -10.48 -5.29 17.10
C LEU A 46 -11.51 -4.17 17.17
N ALA A 47 -11.66 -3.43 16.07
CA ALA A 47 -12.56 -2.28 16.06
C ALA A 47 -13.45 -2.24 14.80
N GLY A 48 -14.66 -1.68 14.96
CA GLY A 48 -15.64 -1.53 13.88
C GLY A 48 -17.03 -1.23 14.40
N ARG A 49 -18.06 -1.31 13.52
CA ARG A 49 -19.42 -0.87 13.81
C ARG A 49 -20.29 -1.93 14.53
N ASN A 50 -19.98 -3.19 14.38
CA ASN A 50 -20.84 -4.28 14.85
C ASN A 50 -20.09 -5.19 15.83
N GLY A 51 -20.43 -5.07 17.11
CA GLY A 51 -19.81 -5.81 18.22
C GLY A 51 -19.96 -7.32 18.07
N GLU A 52 -21.16 -7.83 17.78
CA GLU A 52 -21.40 -9.26 17.65
C GLU A 52 -20.55 -9.90 16.54
N LYS A 53 -20.39 -9.20 15.40
CA LYS A 53 -19.53 -9.66 14.32
C LYS A 53 -18.04 -9.60 14.70
N LEU A 54 -17.62 -8.60 15.45
CA LEU A 54 -16.24 -8.51 15.95
C LEU A 54 -15.93 -9.63 16.94
N GLU A 55 -16.83 -9.91 17.88
CA GLU A 55 -16.71 -11.04 18.80
C GLU A 55 -16.69 -12.39 18.07
N ALA A 56 -17.52 -12.53 17.02
CA ALA A 56 -17.50 -13.73 16.19
C ALA A 56 -16.13 -13.92 15.52
N VAL A 57 -15.54 -12.85 14.97
CA VAL A 57 -14.19 -12.88 14.40
C VAL A 57 -13.17 -13.24 15.48
N ALA A 58 -13.22 -12.63 16.66
CA ALA A 58 -12.29 -12.93 17.75
C ALA A 58 -12.33 -14.42 18.16
N ARG A 59 -13.54 -15.01 18.25
CA ARG A 59 -13.70 -16.45 18.49
C ARG A 59 -13.15 -17.31 17.35
N GLU A 60 -13.42 -16.94 16.10
CA GLU A 60 -12.99 -17.67 14.90
C GLU A 60 -11.46 -17.74 14.78
N ILE A 61 -10.77 -16.63 15.12
CA ILE A 61 -9.28 -16.57 15.08
C ILE A 61 -8.62 -17.11 16.37
N GLY A 62 -9.39 -17.65 17.30
CA GLY A 62 -8.88 -18.27 18.52
C GLY A 62 -8.44 -17.29 19.62
N ALA A 63 -8.95 -16.07 19.62
CA ALA A 63 -8.60 -15.02 20.59
C ALA A 63 -9.88 -14.30 21.13
N PRO A 64 -10.82 -15.01 21.77
CA PRO A 64 -12.10 -14.44 22.22
C PRO A 64 -11.96 -13.32 23.28
N GLU A 65 -10.82 -13.22 23.96
CA GLU A 65 -10.50 -12.19 24.96
C GLU A 65 -9.99 -10.87 24.38
N LEU A 66 -9.82 -10.75 23.07
CA LEU A 66 -9.39 -9.50 22.49
C LEU A 66 -10.40 -8.38 22.78
N PRO A 67 -9.95 -7.20 23.23
CA PRO A 67 -10.82 -6.05 23.39
C PRO A 67 -11.54 -5.70 22.09
N ILE A 68 -12.84 -5.45 22.20
CA ILE A 68 -13.70 -5.01 21.11
C ILE A 68 -14.04 -3.54 21.32
N LEU A 69 -13.72 -2.71 20.31
CA LEU A 69 -13.97 -1.28 20.34
C LEU A 69 -14.99 -0.90 19.25
N LEU A 70 -16.05 -0.21 19.66
CA LEU A 70 -17.12 0.17 18.76
C LEU A 70 -16.95 1.62 18.28
N GLY A 71 -17.28 1.88 17.03
CA GLY A 71 -17.35 3.20 16.44
C GLY A 71 -17.87 3.16 15.01
N ASP A 72 -18.27 4.31 14.50
CA ASP A 72 -18.64 4.51 13.11
C ASP A 72 -17.61 5.45 12.44
N SER A 73 -17.43 5.30 11.13
CA SER A 73 -16.46 6.12 10.36
C SER A 73 -16.77 7.62 10.33
N PHE A 74 -17.96 8.01 10.74
CA PHE A 74 -18.42 9.40 10.79
C PHE A 74 -18.62 9.91 12.24
N ASP A 75 -18.39 9.07 13.23
CA ASP A 75 -18.44 9.44 14.65
C ASP A 75 -17.06 9.92 15.12
N VAL A 76 -16.84 11.21 15.03
CA VAL A 76 -15.54 11.84 15.37
C VAL A 76 -15.14 11.57 16.83
N GLU A 77 -16.09 11.58 17.76
CA GLU A 77 -15.81 11.37 19.20
C GLU A 77 -15.36 9.92 19.46
N ALA A 78 -16.03 8.94 18.85
CA ALA A 78 -15.63 7.54 18.93
C ALA A 78 -14.26 7.31 18.28
N LEU A 79 -13.98 7.93 17.11
CA LEU A 79 -12.69 7.81 16.43
C LEU A 79 -11.55 8.47 17.24
N ASP A 80 -11.79 9.61 17.88
CA ASP A 80 -10.84 10.25 18.78
C ASP A 80 -10.55 9.40 20.03
N ALA A 81 -11.60 8.78 20.61
CA ALA A 81 -11.46 7.85 21.72
C ALA A 81 -10.61 6.63 21.33
N LEU A 82 -10.79 6.08 20.12
CA LEU A 82 -9.98 4.98 19.59
C LEU A 82 -8.51 5.42 19.39
N ALA A 83 -8.30 6.53 18.71
CA ALA A 83 -6.97 7.02 18.37
C ALA A 83 -6.15 7.38 19.63
N SER A 84 -6.76 7.94 20.67
CA SER A 84 -6.08 8.31 21.91
C SER A 84 -5.56 7.11 22.71
N ARG A 85 -6.12 5.92 22.54
CA ARG A 85 -5.81 4.69 23.31
C ARG A 85 -4.76 3.79 22.69
N THR A 86 -4.35 4.05 21.43
CA THR A 86 -3.46 3.14 20.70
C THR A 86 -2.22 3.84 20.16
N GLU A 87 -1.09 3.11 20.07
CA GLU A 87 0.12 3.59 19.39
C GLU A 87 -0.07 3.65 17.88
N VAL A 88 -0.68 2.59 17.31
CA VAL A 88 -0.89 2.46 15.86
C VAL A 88 -2.32 2.03 15.56
N LEU A 89 -2.92 2.66 14.55
CA LEU A 89 -4.22 2.26 14.03
C LEU A 89 -4.07 1.71 12.61
N ILE A 90 -4.52 0.47 12.40
CA ILE A 90 -4.63 -0.15 11.08
C ILE A 90 -6.04 0.08 10.55
N SER A 91 -6.20 0.58 9.33
CA SER A 91 -7.49 0.64 8.65
C SER A 91 -7.54 -0.27 7.43
N THR A 92 -8.56 -1.14 7.41
CA THR A 92 -8.90 -1.98 6.24
C THR A 92 -10.27 -1.63 5.67
N VAL A 93 -10.81 -0.46 6.02
CA VAL A 93 -12.14 0.00 5.60
C VAL A 93 -12.04 0.91 4.38
N GLY A 94 -12.35 0.38 3.22
CA GLY A 94 -12.50 1.12 1.96
C GLY A 94 -13.95 1.18 1.47
N PRO A 95 -14.26 2.03 0.47
CA PRO A 95 -13.41 3.06 -0.16
C PRO A 95 -12.94 4.13 0.83
N TYR A 96 -11.64 4.42 0.79
CA TYR A 96 -11.02 5.33 1.77
C TYR A 96 -11.45 6.78 1.57
N ALA A 97 -11.70 7.21 0.35
CA ALA A 97 -12.25 8.53 0.06
C ALA A 97 -13.63 8.78 0.72
N LYS A 98 -14.39 7.69 1.00
CA LYS A 98 -15.69 7.78 1.71
C LYS A 98 -15.56 7.69 3.23
N TYR A 99 -14.68 6.82 3.72
CA TYR A 99 -14.69 6.38 5.13
C TYR A 99 -13.41 6.66 5.90
N GLY A 100 -12.34 7.12 5.22
CA GLY A 100 -11.01 7.20 5.82
C GLY A 100 -10.65 8.54 6.44
N ALA A 101 -11.24 9.64 5.97
CA ALA A 101 -10.77 10.99 6.30
C ALA A 101 -10.84 11.31 7.80
N GLU A 102 -11.96 11.03 8.45
CA GLU A 102 -12.15 11.33 9.88
C GLU A 102 -11.21 10.50 10.77
N LEU A 103 -10.99 9.23 10.40
CA LEU A 103 -10.07 8.35 11.11
C LEU A 103 -8.62 8.83 11.01
N VAL A 104 -8.18 9.24 9.81
CA VAL A 104 -6.87 9.88 9.62
C VAL A 104 -6.77 11.16 10.44
N GLY A 105 -7.81 12.00 10.43
CA GLY A 105 -7.89 13.21 11.24
C GLY A 105 -7.74 12.94 12.74
N ALA A 106 -8.43 11.92 13.25
CA ALA A 106 -8.32 11.48 14.65
C ALA A 106 -6.89 11.04 15.00
N CYS A 107 -6.27 10.22 14.15
CA CYS A 107 -4.88 9.81 14.34
C CYS A 107 -3.93 11.00 14.39
N VAL A 108 -4.13 11.97 13.49
CA VAL A 108 -3.31 13.19 13.45
C VAL A 108 -3.48 14.02 14.72
N ARG A 109 -4.73 14.25 15.19
CA ARG A 109 -5.00 15.02 16.42
C ARG A 109 -4.33 14.43 17.66
N HIS A 110 -4.33 13.08 17.76
CA HIS A 110 -3.81 12.36 18.92
C HIS A 110 -2.35 11.93 18.78
N GLY A 111 -1.66 12.27 17.68
CA GLY A 111 -0.28 11.85 17.45
C GLY A 111 -0.15 10.32 17.32
N THR A 112 -1.19 9.63 16.89
CA THR A 112 -1.26 8.19 16.70
C THR A 112 -0.74 7.83 15.33
N ASP A 113 0.09 6.79 15.23
CA ASP A 113 0.55 6.29 13.94
C ASP A 113 -0.59 5.54 13.23
N TYR A 114 -0.58 5.56 11.91
CA TYR A 114 -1.65 5.00 11.07
C TYR A 114 -1.10 4.29 9.85
N CYS A 115 -1.69 3.17 9.47
CA CYS A 115 -1.45 2.54 8.19
C CYS A 115 -2.72 1.97 7.56
N ASP A 116 -2.78 1.97 6.22
CA ASP A 116 -3.91 1.49 5.45
C ASP A 116 -3.49 0.78 4.15
N LEU A 117 -4.50 0.36 3.38
CA LEU A 117 -4.40 -0.35 2.11
C LEU A 117 -5.00 0.46 0.95
N THR A 118 -4.98 1.78 1.03
CA THR A 118 -5.56 2.60 -0.03
C THR A 118 -4.73 2.54 -1.32
N GLY A 119 -5.40 2.41 -2.45
CA GLY A 119 -4.85 2.65 -3.80
C GLY A 119 -5.42 3.95 -4.42
N GLU A 120 -6.10 4.78 -3.63
CA GLU A 120 -6.86 5.94 -4.07
C GLU A 120 -5.99 7.21 -4.05
N THR A 121 -5.31 7.52 -5.17
CA THR A 121 -4.39 8.67 -5.28
C THR A 121 -5.05 9.99 -4.88
N GLN A 122 -6.32 10.22 -5.23
CA GLN A 122 -7.05 11.43 -4.88
C GLN A 122 -7.28 11.54 -3.37
N PHE A 123 -7.56 10.44 -2.69
CA PHE A 123 -7.69 10.41 -1.23
C PHE A 123 -6.36 10.74 -0.56
N VAL A 124 -5.27 10.08 -0.95
CA VAL A 124 -3.94 10.36 -0.40
C VAL A 124 -3.55 11.83 -0.62
N ARG A 125 -3.85 12.41 -1.81
CA ARG A 125 -3.62 13.84 -2.09
C ARG A 125 -4.42 14.73 -1.13
N ALA A 126 -5.70 14.43 -0.91
CA ALA A 126 -6.53 15.17 0.02
C ALA A 126 -5.98 15.11 1.46
N MET A 127 -5.56 13.93 1.93
CA MET A 127 -4.96 13.77 3.26
C MET A 127 -3.64 14.56 3.39
N ILE A 128 -2.82 14.57 2.34
CA ILE A 128 -1.59 15.38 2.32
C ILE A 128 -1.92 16.87 2.47
N ASP A 129 -2.90 17.37 1.68
CA ASP A 129 -3.24 18.79 1.68
C ASP A 129 -3.81 19.26 3.03
N VAL A 130 -4.61 18.42 3.69
CA VAL A 130 -5.29 18.78 4.95
C VAL A 130 -4.40 18.50 6.16
N HIS A 131 -3.71 17.37 6.21
CA HIS A 131 -3.16 16.84 7.45
C HIS A 131 -1.62 16.80 7.53
N HIS A 132 -0.88 16.93 6.40
CA HIS A 132 0.58 16.73 6.45
C HIS A 132 1.29 17.66 7.43
N ALA A 133 0.94 18.94 7.46
CA ALA A 133 1.56 19.92 8.33
C ALA A 133 1.25 19.67 9.82
N GLU A 134 0.01 19.30 10.12
CA GLU A 134 -0.38 19.02 11.51
C GLU A 134 0.20 17.70 12.00
N ALA A 135 0.21 16.65 11.17
CA ALA A 135 0.84 15.38 11.47
C ALA A 135 2.35 15.53 11.79
N ARG A 136 3.03 16.48 11.14
CA ARG A 136 4.42 16.82 11.48
C ARG A 136 4.55 17.44 12.87
N LYS A 137 3.59 18.25 13.31
CA LYS A 137 3.61 18.88 14.64
C LYS A 137 3.28 17.87 15.75
N THR A 138 2.26 17.05 15.54
CA THR A 138 1.84 16.03 16.52
C THR A 138 2.77 14.83 16.59
N GLY A 139 3.60 14.63 15.55
CA GLY A 139 4.47 13.48 15.41
C GLY A 139 3.76 12.23 14.88
N ALA A 140 2.48 12.31 14.47
CA ALA A 140 1.76 11.19 13.87
C ALA A 140 2.38 10.80 12.54
N ARG A 141 2.73 9.53 12.37
CA ARG A 141 3.19 8.95 11.11
C ARG A 141 2.00 8.30 10.41
N ILE A 142 1.47 8.96 9.41
CA ILE A 142 0.34 8.48 8.61
C ILE A 142 0.90 7.85 7.35
N VAL A 143 0.83 6.53 7.24
CA VAL A 143 1.45 5.76 6.15
C VAL A 143 0.36 5.07 5.33
N HIS A 144 0.12 5.60 4.14
CA HIS A 144 -0.80 5.00 3.18
C HIS A 144 -0.13 3.88 2.36
N CYS A 145 -0.94 3.03 1.73
CA CYS A 145 -0.51 2.01 0.77
C CYS A 145 0.43 0.95 1.37
N CYS A 146 0.14 0.47 2.59
CA CYS A 146 0.95 -0.53 3.31
C CYS A 146 0.66 -1.99 2.93
N GLY A 147 0.14 -2.25 1.74
CA GLY A 147 -0.10 -3.58 1.18
C GLY A 147 0.63 -3.81 -0.13
N TYR A 148 0.11 -4.73 -0.94
CA TYR A 148 0.58 -4.93 -2.31
C TYR A 148 0.37 -3.67 -3.16
N ASP A 149 -0.40 -2.73 -2.64
CA ASP A 149 -0.60 -1.40 -3.24
C ASP A 149 0.74 -0.73 -3.56
N SER A 150 1.66 -0.61 -2.59
CA SER A 150 2.95 0.03 -2.87
C SER A 150 4.17 -0.54 -2.14
N ILE A 151 4.02 -1.49 -1.21
CA ILE A 151 5.17 -2.04 -0.48
C ILE A 151 6.23 -2.63 -1.41
N PRO A 152 5.92 -3.50 -2.39
CA PRO A 152 6.94 -4.04 -3.29
C PRO A 152 7.65 -2.98 -4.12
N SER A 153 6.92 -1.95 -4.53
CA SER A 153 7.40 -0.85 -5.36
C SER A 153 8.31 0.10 -4.60
N ASP A 154 7.84 0.60 -3.48
CA ASP A 154 8.50 1.64 -2.70
C ASP A 154 9.74 1.10 -1.97
N LEU A 155 9.57 0.01 -1.21
CA LEU A 155 10.68 -0.63 -0.51
C LEU A 155 11.63 -1.37 -1.45
N GLY A 156 11.12 -1.97 -2.52
CA GLY A 156 11.95 -2.59 -3.55
C GLY A 156 12.85 -1.55 -4.24
N THR A 157 12.32 -0.38 -4.55
CA THR A 157 13.10 0.74 -5.10
C THR A 157 14.17 1.20 -4.11
N LEU A 158 13.80 1.40 -2.84
CA LEU A 158 14.77 1.77 -1.81
C LEU A 158 15.89 0.73 -1.71
N MET A 159 15.56 -0.55 -1.67
CA MET A 159 16.51 -1.65 -1.56
C MET A 159 17.51 -1.66 -2.72
N VAL A 160 17.06 -1.55 -3.97
CA VAL A 160 17.98 -1.56 -5.13
C VAL A 160 18.79 -0.28 -5.24
N GLN A 161 18.27 0.85 -4.79
CA GLN A 161 18.98 2.12 -4.73
C GLN A 161 20.10 2.09 -3.67
N GLU A 162 19.82 1.60 -2.47
CA GLU A 162 20.85 1.46 -1.42
C GLU A 162 21.97 0.50 -1.86
N GLU A 163 21.62 -0.60 -2.52
CA GLU A 163 22.63 -1.53 -3.03
C GLU A 163 23.41 -0.93 -4.20
N PHE A 164 22.77 -0.17 -5.10
CA PHE A 164 23.45 0.54 -6.19
C PHE A 164 24.47 1.54 -5.63
N LYS A 165 24.07 2.31 -4.61
CA LYS A 165 24.97 3.25 -3.93
C LYS A 165 26.14 2.54 -3.26
N LYS A 166 25.87 1.41 -2.58
CA LYS A 166 26.90 0.60 -1.92
C LYS A 166 27.94 0.08 -2.92
N ARG A 167 27.50 -0.42 -4.09
CA ARG A 167 28.38 -0.97 -5.13
C ARG A 167 29.12 0.10 -5.94
N HIS A 168 28.49 1.26 -6.13
CA HIS A 168 28.96 2.25 -7.13
C HIS A 168 29.23 3.65 -6.56
N GLY A 169 29.06 3.87 -5.26
CA GLY A 169 29.31 5.15 -4.58
C GLY A 169 28.27 6.24 -4.83
N ARG A 170 27.21 5.94 -5.61
CA ARG A 170 26.13 6.85 -5.96
C ARG A 170 24.82 6.11 -6.22
N TYR A 171 23.72 6.80 -6.23
CA TYR A 171 22.43 6.24 -6.60
C TYR A 171 22.24 6.09 -8.12
N ALA A 172 21.33 5.19 -8.50
CA ALA A 172 20.91 5.03 -9.89
C ALA A 172 19.98 6.18 -10.33
N GLY A 173 20.12 6.63 -11.56
CA GLY A 173 19.26 7.68 -12.14
C GLY A 173 17.89 7.18 -12.61
N GLU A 174 17.72 5.86 -12.76
CA GLU A 174 16.44 5.24 -13.13
C GLU A 174 16.23 3.93 -12.38
N VAL A 175 15.00 3.70 -11.94
CA VAL A 175 14.55 2.39 -11.48
C VAL A 175 13.32 1.97 -12.27
N LYS A 176 13.35 0.76 -12.80
CA LYS A 176 12.23 0.13 -13.50
C LYS A 176 11.74 -1.07 -12.71
N MET A 177 10.43 -1.27 -12.63
CA MET A 177 9.81 -2.44 -12.02
C MET A 177 8.93 -3.18 -13.04
N ALA A 178 9.04 -4.51 -13.07
CA ALA A 178 8.17 -5.37 -13.86
C ALA A 178 7.52 -6.45 -12.98
N ALA A 179 6.19 -6.47 -12.93
CA ALA A 179 5.44 -7.59 -12.38
C ALA A 179 5.44 -8.74 -13.38
N VAL A 180 6.11 -9.85 -13.06
CA VAL A 180 6.37 -10.96 -14.02
C VAL A 180 5.60 -12.24 -13.71
N ASP A 181 5.21 -12.46 -12.47
CA ASP A 181 4.33 -13.56 -12.07
C ASP A 181 3.32 -13.03 -11.05
N MET A 182 2.06 -13.13 -11.35
CA MET A 182 0.97 -12.74 -10.46
C MET A 182 -0.14 -13.79 -10.57
N ARG A 183 -0.46 -14.38 -9.42
CA ARG A 183 -1.63 -15.25 -9.24
C ARG A 183 -2.40 -14.78 -8.04
N GLY A 184 -3.60 -14.30 -8.25
CA GLY A 184 -4.49 -13.78 -7.25
C GLY A 184 -5.70 -13.13 -7.89
N ALA A 185 -6.67 -12.76 -7.07
CA ALA A 185 -7.88 -12.07 -7.50
C ALA A 185 -7.91 -10.64 -6.94
N PHE A 186 -8.63 -9.77 -7.63
CA PHE A 186 -8.98 -8.46 -7.07
C PHE A 186 -9.91 -8.63 -5.88
N SER A 187 -9.69 -7.83 -4.84
CA SER A 187 -10.58 -7.80 -3.69
C SER A 187 -11.88 -7.03 -4.01
N GLY A 188 -12.97 -7.41 -3.35
CA GLY A 188 -14.19 -6.62 -3.39
C GLY A 188 -13.97 -5.16 -2.96
N GLY A 189 -13.03 -4.92 -2.02
CA GLY A 189 -12.60 -3.58 -1.63
C GLY A 189 -11.91 -2.81 -2.76
N THR A 190 -10.98 -3.45 -3.49
CA THR A 190 -10.31 -2.85 -4.65
C THR A 190 -11.31 -2.46 -5.74
N VAL A 191 -12.25 -3.36 -6.02
CA VAL A 191 -13.33 -3.09 -6.99
C VAL A 191 -14.20 -1.92 -6.54
N ALA A 192 -14.62 -1.89 -5.28
CA ALA A 192 -15.41 -0.80 -4.72
C ALA A 192 -14.68 0.56 -4.81
N SER A 193 -13.36 0.59 -4.54
CA SER A 193 -12.55 1.80 -4.70
C SER A 193 -12.46 2.25 -6.15
N MET A 194 -12.26 1.34 -7.11
CA MET A 194 -12.23 1.68 -8.54
C MET A 194 -13.58 2.27 -9.01
N MET A 195 -14.69 1.69 -8.57
CA MET A 195 -16.03 2.20 -8.89
C MET A 195 -16.26 3.57 -8.27
N ASN A 196 -15.84 3.75 -7.02
CA ASN A 196 -15.93 5.04 -6.35
C ASN A 196 -15.14 6.14 -7.08
N ILE A 197 -13.92 5.84 -7.55
CA ILE A 197 -13.11 6.79 -8.34
C ILE A 197 -13.87 7.21 -9.62
N VAL A 198 -14.52 6.28 -10.31
CA VAL A 198 -15.31 6.60 -11.52
C VAL A 198 -16.47 7.53 -11.17
N ASP A 199 -17.15 7.32 -10.05
CA ASP A 199 -18.26 8.17 -9.60
C ASP A 199 -17.76 9.54 -9.14
N GLU A 200 -16.70 9.61 -8.36
CA GLU A 200 -16.08 10.88 -7.96
C GLU A 200 -15.62 11.73 -9.16
N ILE A 201 -15.10 11.10 -10.24
CA ILE A 201 -14.72 11.81 -11.47
C ILE A 201 -15.94 12.44 -12.14
N LYS A 202 -17.13 11.81 -12.07
CA LYS A 202 -18.37 12.36 -12.62
C LYS A 202 -18.85 13.57 -11.80
N GLU A 203 -18.77 13.46 -10.47
CA GLU A 203 -19.18 14.52 -9.55
C GLU A 203 -18.18 15.69 -9.54
N ASN A 204 -16.88 15.37 -9.57
CA ASN A 204 -15.80 16.37 -9.57
C ASN A 204 -14.74 16.07 -10.65
N PRO A 205 -14.91 16.62 -11.86
CA PRO A 205 -13.96 16.40 -12.96
C PRO A 205 -12.52 16.86 -12.69
N SER A 206 -12.29 17.68 -11.66
CA SER A 206 -10.94 18.14 -11.30
C SER A 206 -10.06 17.00 -10.78
N ILE A 207 -10.64 15.91 -10.27
CA ILE A 207 -9.96 14.69 -9.83
C ILE A 207 -9.14 14.09 -10.97
N ARG A 208 -9.57 14.20 -12.22
CA ARG A 208 -8.81 13.76 -13.41
C ARG A 208 -7.42 14.39 -13.48
N LYS A 209 -7.28 15.65 -13.03
CA LYS A 209 -5.98 16.34 -13.00
C LYS A 209 -5.04 15.72 -11.97
N VAL A 210 -5.57 15.29 -10.83
CA VAL A 210 -4.80 14.60 -9.79
C VAL A 210 -4.38 13.22 -10.29
N LEU A 211 -5.30 12.42 -10.82
CA LEU A 211 -5.02 11.07 -11.31
C LEU A 211 -4.05 11.07 -12.51
N GLY A 212 -4.17 12.05 -13.41
CA GLY A 212 -3.31 12.20 -14.59
C GLY A 212 -1.92 12.80 -14.28
N ASN A 213 -1.70 13.34 -13.09
CA ASN A 213 -0.43 13.95 -12.73
C ASN A 213 0.53 12.90 -12.16
N PRO A 214 1.68 12.63 -12.82
CA PRO A 214 2.66 11.65 -12.33
C PRO A 214 3.32 12.04 -11.00
N TYR A 215 3.23 13.31 -10.60
CA TYR A 215 3.77 13.88 -9.35
C TYR A 215 2.68 14.37 -8.40
N ALA A 216 1.47 13.82 -8.51
CA ALA A 216 0.32 14.28 -7.74
C ALA A 216 0.52 14.25 -6.22
N LEU A 217 1.33 13.34 -5.70
CA LEU A 217 1.57 13.17 -4.27
C LEU A 217 2.81 13.90 -3.75
N ASN A 218 3.60 14.50 -4.63
CA ASN A 218 4.79 15.24 -4.22
C ASN A 218 4.43 16.55 -3.48
N PRO A 219 5.35 17.09 -2.69
CA PRO A 219 5.25 18.46 -2.20
C PRO A 219 5.01 19.45 -3.35
N LYS A 220 4.28 20.54 -3.07
CA LYS A 220 3.97 21.55 -4.10
C LYS A 220 5.25 22.08 -4.74
N GLY A 221 5.29 22.09 -6.08
CA GLY A 221 6.43 22.58 -6.86
C GLY A 221 7.50 21.52 -7.16
N VAL A 222 7.54 20.41 -6.44
CA VAL A 222 8.52 19.33 -6.67
C VAL A 222 8.03 18.41 -7.80
N ARG A 223 8.80 18.38 -8.89
CA ARG A 223 8.51 17.59 -10.10
C ARG A 223 9.79 16.94 -10.59
N GLY A 224 9.68 16.02 -11.54
CA GLY A 224 10.80 15.37 -12.21
C GLY A 224 10.47 15.08 -13.68
N PRO A 225 11.28 14.27 -14.37
CA PRO A 225 11.23 14.06 -15.81
C PRO A 225 10.13 13.08 -16.29
N ASP A 226 9.48 12.35 -15.41
CA ASP A 226 8.48 11.35 -15.80
C ASP A 226 7.21 11.99 -16.37
N LYS A 227 6.73 11.42 -17.48
CA LYS A 227 5.53 11.93 -18.16
C LYS A 227 4.25 11.24 -17.71
N GLY A 228 4.26 9.94 -17.53
CA GLY A 228 3.08 9.15 -17.16
C GLY A 228 3.36 7.66 -17.27
N ASP A 229 2.38 6.87 -16.86
CA ASP A 229 2.49 5.42 -16.83
C ASP A 229 2.28 4.83 -18.23
N GLN A 230 2.79 3.63 -18.46
CA GLN A 230 2.64 2.93 -19.74
C GLN A 230 1.17 2.54 -19.95
N THR A 231 0.64 2.80 -21.16
CA THR A 231 -0.76 2.50 -21.51
C THR A 231 -0.92 1.42 -22.58
N GLY A 232 0.15 1.13 -23.34
CA GLY A 232 0.13 0.17 -24.45
C GLY A 232 1.20 -0.91 -24.33
N ALA A 233 1.22 -1.84 -25.30
CA ALA A 233 2.27 -2.84 -25.41
C ALA A 233 3.59 -2.19 -25.88
N ARG A 234 4.72 -2.54 -25.24
CA ARG A 234 6.06 -2.06 -25.58
C ARG A 234 7.09 -3.17 -25.34
N PHE A 235 8.11 -3.26 -26.17
CA PHE A 235 9.29 -4.07 -25.87
C PHE A 235 10.25 -3.27 -25.00
N ASP A 236 10.57 -3.78 -23.82
CA ASP A 236 11.53 -3.16 -22.92
C ASP A 236 12.88 -3.87 -23.07
N LYS A 237 13.89 -3.10 -23.50
CA LYS A 237 15.24 -3.63 -23.80
C LYS A 237 16.00 -4.02 -22.54
N ASP A 238 15.77 -3.34 -21.41
CA ASP A 238 16.51 -3.58 -20.17
C ASP A 238 16.01 -4.87 -19.47
N PHE A 239 14.69 -5.16 -19.58
CA PHE A 239 14.10 -6.42 -19.16
C PHE A 239 14.20 -7.52 -20.23
N ASP A 240 14.51 -7.18 -21.48
CA ASP A 240 14.50 -8.08 -22.66
C ASP A 240 13.16 -8.81 -22.83
N MET A 241 12.05 -8.08 -22.68
CA MET A 241 10.71 -8.65 -22.80
C MET A 241 9.66 -7.63 -23.26
N TRP A 242 8.54 -8.13 -23.76
CA TRP A 242 7.35 -7.34 -23.98
C TRP A 242 6.69 -6.99 -22.66
N THR A 243 6.17 -5.78 -22.56
CA THR A 243 5.52 -5.24 -21.36
C THR A 243 4.19 -4.61 -21.72
N GLY A 244 3.23 -4.72 -20.83
CA GLY A 244 1.93 -4.06 -20.88
C GLY A 244 1.73 -3.09 -19.71
N PRO A 245 0.61 -2.35 -19.69
CA PRO A 245 0.28 -1.50 -18.58
C PRO A 245 0.07 -2.32 -17.30
N PHE A 246 0.49 -1.75 -16.16
CA PHE A 246 0.26 -2.32 -14.84
C PHE A 246 -0.73 -1.44 -14.07
N ILE A 247 -1.85 -2.02 -13.64
CA ILE A 247 -2.94 -1.26 -13.04
C ILE A 247 -2.51 -0.52 -11.76
N MET A 248 -1.62 -1.12 -10.97
CA MET A 248 -1.13 -0.53 -9.74
C MET A 248 -0.14 0.62 -9.96
N ALA A 249 0.42 0.77 -11.17
CA ALA A 249 1.32 1.88 -11.49
C ALA A 249 0.68 3.25 -11.23
N ALA A 250 -0.66 3.33 -11.34
CA ALA A 250 -1.40 4.58 -11.10
C ALA A 250 -1.27 5.13 -9.67
N ILE A 251 -0.99 4.31 -8.69
CA ILE A 251 -0.68 4.75 -7.32
C ILE A 251 0.80 4.56 -7.00
N ASN A 252 1.38 3.41 -7.32
CA ASN A 252 2.74 3.04 -6.92
C ASN A 252 3.79 4.05 -7.39
N THR A 253 3.73 4.47 -8.66
CA THR A 253 4.70 5.42 -9.21
C THR A 253 4.65 6.77 -8.50
N ARG A 254 3.48 7.20 -8.02
CA ARG A 254 3.30 8.43 -7.23
C ARG A 254 3.87 8.25 -5.83
N ILE A 255 3.72 7.09 -5.21
CA ILE A 255 4.31 6.78 -3.89
C ILE A 255 5.82 6.78 -3.97
N VAL A 256 6.44 6.09 -4.92
CA VAL A 256 7.90 6.07 -5.09
C VAL A 256 8.46 7.47 -5.34
N ARG A 257 7.83 8.27 -6.21
CA ARG A 257 8.24 9.65 -6.47
C ARG A 257 8.08 10.55 -5.23
N ARG A 258 7.03 10.32 -4.44
CA ARG A 258 6.85 10.99 -3.15
C ARG A 258 7.95 10.60 -2.16
N SER A 259 8.32 9.33 -2.09
CA SER A 259 9.44 8.86 -1.26
C SER A 259 10.72 9.59 -1.60
N HIS A 260 11.05 9.66 -2.89
CA HIS A 260 12.20 10.41 -3.39
C HIS A 260 12.16 11.88 -2.96
N ALA A 261 11.02 12.55 -3.16
CA ALA A 261 10.85 13.95 -2.79
C ALA A 261 10.94 14.19 -1.27
N LEU A 262 10.31 13.34 -0.44
CA LEU A 262 10.34 13.49 1.02
C LEU A 262 11.72 13.21 1.63
N MET A 263 12.54 12.39 0.98
CA MET A 263 13.93 12.14 1.39
C MET A 263 14.89 13.26 0.95
N GLY A 264 14.41 14.32 0.31
CA GLY A 264 15.24 15.42 -0.19
C GLY A 264 15.92 15.12 -1.52
N GLU A 265 15.27 14.35 -2.37
CA GLU A 265 15.69 14.00 -3.74
C GLU A 265 17.09 13.32 -3.84
N PRO A 266 17.39 12.30 -3.00
CA PRO A 266 18.72 11.68 -2.93
C PRO A 266 19.14 11.02 -4.24
N TRP A 267 18.18 10.63 -5.09
CA TRP A 267 18.43 9.95 -6.37
C TRP A 267 18.64 10.92 -7.54
N GLY A 268 18.60 12.24 -7.27
CA GLY A 268 18.82 13.33 -8.23
C GLY A 268 17.53 13.85 -8.88
N SER A 269 17.56 15.11 -9.34
CA SER A 269 16.39 15.78 -9.96
C SER A 269 15.91 15.11 -11.25
N GLU A 270 16.79 14.37 -11.93
CA GLU A 270 16.49 13.63 -13.17
C GLU A 270 16.09 12.17 -12.92
N PHE A 271 15.85 11.78 -11.66
CA PHE A 271 15.44 10.43 -11.32
C PHE A 271 14.14 10.03 -12.03
N ARG A 272 14.14 8.81 -12.59
CA ARG A 272 13.00 8.21 -13.29
C ARG A 272 12.54 6.94 -12.61
N TYR A 273 11.23 6.75 -12.58
CA TYR A 273 10.63 5.54 -12.09
C TYR A 273 9.46 5.08 -12.97
N SER A 274 9.41 3.79 -13.30
CA SER A 274 8.32 3.21 -14.09
C SER A 274 7.96 1.80 -13.63
N GLU A 275 6.69 1.44 -13.80
CA GLU A 275 6.16 0.11 -13.51
C GLU A 275 5.37 -0.44 -14.69
N VAL A 276 5.55 -1.75 -14.94
CA VAL A 276 4.93 -2.46 -16.07
C VAL A 276 4.53 -3.87 -15.69
N MET A 277 3.65 -4.47 -16.48
CA MET A 277 3.41 -5.91 -16.48
C MET A 277 4.33 -6.58 -17.48
N GLY A 278 5.21 -7.47 -17.02
CA GLY A 278 6.08 -8.29 -17.90
C GLY A 278 5.29 -9.44 -18.53
N THR A 279 5.41 -9.63 -19.84
CA THR A 279 4.61 -10.61 -20.57
C THR A 279 5.44 -11.64 -21.33
N GLY A 280 6.77 -11.54 -21.27
CA GLY A 280 7.73 -12.45 -21.91
C GLY A 280 8.16 -11.99 -23.29
N GLN A 281 8.93 -12.84 -23.95
CA GLN A 281 9.56 -12.56 -25.24
C GLN A 281 8.71 -12.99 -26.45
N GLY A 282 9.11 -12.52 -27.63
CA GLY A 282 8.58 -12.94 -28.92
C GLY A 282 7.11 -12.57 -29.17
N PRO A 283 6.48 -13.15 -30.23
CA PRO A 283 5.11 -12.82 -30.61
C PRO A 283 4.06 -13.13 -29.52
N LYS A 284 4.27 -14.18 -28.72
CA LYS A 284 3.39 -14.52 -27.60
C LYS A 284 3.45 -13.45 -26.49
N GLY A 285 4.64 -12.92 -26.20
CA GLY A 285 4.82 -11.81 -25.27
C GLY A 285 4.09 -10.55 -25.72
N PHE A 286 4.24 -10.19 -27.00
CA PHE A 286 3.51 -9.06 -27.60
C PHE A 286 1.99 -9.24 -27.51
N ALA A 287 1.48 -10.42 -27.91
CA ALA A 287 0.04 -10.69 -27.88
C ALA A 287 -0.54 -10.56 -26.47
N ARG A 288 0.16 -11.07 -25.44
CA ARG A 288 -0.24 -10.91 -24.04
C ARG A 288 -0.23 -9.43 -23.60
N ALA A 289 0.82 -8.68 -23.93
CA ALA A 289 0.91 -7.26 -23.60
C ALA A 289 -0.22 -6.44 -24.24
N ALA A 290 -0.51 -6.70 -25.52
CA ALA A 290 -1.58 -6.05 -26.25
C ALA A 290 -2.96 -6.42 -25.65
N SER A 291 -3.17 -7.68 -25.28
CA SER A 291 -4.41 -8.14 -24.64
C SER A 291 -4.62 -7.48 -23.28
N ILE A 292 -3.58 -7.33 -22.47
CA ILE A 292 -3.66 -6.62 -21.19
C ILE A 292 -4.04 -5.15 -21.41
N ALA A 293 -3.39 -4.48 -22.38
CA ALA A 293 -3.69 -3.09 -22.69
C ALA A 293 -5.15 -2.90 -23.16
N ALA A 294 -5.61 -3.72 -24.12
CA ALA A 294 -6.98 -3.69 -24.61
C ALA A 294 -8.00 -4.03 -23.51
N GLY A 295 -7.70 -5.05 -22.70
CA GLY A 295 -8.54 -5.47 -21.57
C GLY A 295 -8.70 -4.38 -20.51
N MET A 296 -7.64 -3.66 -20.21
CA MET A 296 -7.68 -2.54 -19.26
C MET A 296 -8.56 -1.39 -19.77
N VAL A 297 -8.41 -1.02 -21.05
CA VAL A 297 -9.26 0.01 -21.66
C VAL A 297 -10.72 -0.44 -21.66
N ALA A 298 -11.01 -1.68 -22.08
CA ALA A 298 -12.37 -2.22 -22.09
C ALA A 298 -13.00 -2.27 -20.70
N PHE A 299 -12.23 -2.68 -19.69
CA PHE A 299 -12.67 -2.72 -18.29
C PHE A 299 -13.03 -1.32 -17.78
N MET A 300 -12.14 -0.35 -17.94
CA MET A 300 -12.39 1.03 -17.52
C MET A 300 -13.57 1.66 -18.25
N ALA A 301 -13.70 1.42 -19.56
CA ALA A 301 -14.84 1.86 -20.33
C ALA A 301 -16.15 1.23 -19.84
N SER A 302 -16.14 -0.05 -19.49
CA SER A 302 -17.32 -0.78 -19.00
C SER A 302 -17.83 -0.27 -17.65
N LEU A 303 -16.94 0.22 -16.78
CA LEU A 303 -17.31 0.87 -15.52
C LEU A 303 -17.84 2.31 -15.72
N ALA A 304 -17.36 3.00 -16.76
CA ALA A 304 -17.77 4.37 -17.04
C ALA A 304 -19.13 4.48 -17.75
N ILE A 305 -19.51 3.46 -18.54
CA ILE A 305 -20.74 3.44 -19.34
C ILE A 305 -21.91 2.89 -18.50
N PRO A 306 -23.01 3.68 -18.29
CA PRO A 306 -24.13 3.26 -17.45
C PRO A 306 -24.80 1.93 -17.88
N LEU A 307 -24.83 1.65 -19.18
CA LEU A 307 -25.45 0.44 -19.72
C LEU A 307 -24.68 -0.86 -19.40
N THR A 308 -23.36 -0.80 -19.38
CA THR A 308 -22.50 -1.97 -19.16
C THR A 308 -22.13 -2.18 -17.69
N ARG A 309 -22.10 -1.11 -16.91
CA ARG A 309 -21.71 -1.13 -15.50
C ARG A 309 -22.43 -2.19 -14.64
N PRO A 310 -23.78 -2.33 -14.66
CA PRO A 310 -24.46 -3.33 -13.83
C PRO A 310 -24.10 -4.78 -14.17
N PHE A 311 -23.72 -5.05 -15.42
CA PHE A 311 -23.27 -6.39 -15.83
C PHE A 311 -21.89 -6.73 -15.32
N VAL A 312 -21.02 -5.74 -15.23
CA VAL A 312 -19.66 -5.90 -14.65
C VAL A 312 -19.75 -6.04 -13.13
N GLU A 313 -20.51 -5.16 -12.47
CA GLU A 313 -20.70 -5.19 -11.00
C GLU A 313 -21.19 -6.55 -10.49
N LYS A 314 -22.13 -7.18 -11.18
CA LYS A 314 -22.64 -8.52 -10.81
C LYS A 314 -21.61 -9.64 -10.89
N ARG A 315 -20.51 -9.46 -11.61
CA ARG A 315 -19.44 -10.47 -11.81
C ARG A 315 -18.20 -10.20 -10.96
N LEU A 316 -18.14 -9.06 -10.32
CA LEU A 316 -17.05 -8.68 -9.43
C LEU A 316 -17.38 -9.08 -7.99
N PRO A 317 -16.38 -9.42 -7.16
CA PRO A 317 -16.62 -9.76 -5.77
C PRO A 317 -17.21 -8.58 -5.01
N SER A 318 -18.22 -8.86 -4.17
CA SER A 318 -18.84 -7.86 -3.31
C SER A 318 -17.90 -7.43 -2.17
N PRO A 319 -18.09 -6.24 -1.57
CA PRO A 319 -17.34 -5.85 -0.38
C PRO A 319 -17.49 -6.90 0.73
N GLY A 320 -16.35 -7.36 1.27
CA GLY A 320 -16.31 -8.42 2.27
C GLY A 320 -16.18 -9.85 1.69
N GLU A 321 -16.25 -10.01 0.39
CA GLU A 321 -15.99 -11.28 -0.30
C GLU A 321 -14.55 -11.33 -0.84
N GLY A 322 -14.02 -12.55 -0.91
CA GLY A 322 -12.69 -12.81 -1.45
C GLY A 322 -12.49 -14.30 -1.80
N PRO A 323 -11.34 -14.68 -2.36
CA PRO A 323 -11.05 -16.05 -2.72
C PRO A 323 -11.03 -16.98 -1.51
N ASP A 324 -11.40 -18.24 -1.71
CA ASP A 324 -11.31 -19.25 -0.67
C ASP A 324 -9.85 -19.54 -0.22
N ALA A 325 -9.70 -20.33 0.83
CA ALA A 325 -8.40 -20.62 1.43
C ALA A 325 -7.45 -21.33 0.44
N GLU A 326 -7.98 -22.22 -0.41
CA GLU A 326 -7.21 -22.97 -1.39
C GLU A 326 -6.70 -22.05 -2.52
N ALA A 327 -7.55 -21.17 -3.04
CA ALA A 327 -7.17 -20.19 -4.05
C ALA A 327 -6.11 -19.20 -3.51
N ARG A 328 -6.25 -18.77 -2.24
CA ARG A 328 -5.24 -17.91 -1.58
C ARG A 328 -3.91 -18.62 -1.41
N ALA A 329 -3.92 -19.90 -1.04
CA ALA A 329 -2.70 -20.70 -0.84
C ALA A 329 -1.93 -20.96 -2.16
N LYS A 330 -2.64 -20.97 -3.30
CA LYS A 330 -2.04 -21.09 -4.66
C LYS A 330 -1.60 -19.75 -5.24
N GLY A 331 -1.91 -18.67 -4.55
CA GLY A 331 -1.54 -17.32 -4.96
C GLY A 331 -0.03 -17.08 -4.81
N ARG A 332 0.51 -16.19 -5.62
CA ARG A 332 1.88 -15.71 -5.53
C ARG A 332 2.09 -14.44 -6.32
N PHE A 333 3.14 -13.72 -6.01
CA PHE A 333 3.62 -12.66 -6.88
C PHE A 333 5.15 -12.63 -6.96
N LYS A 334 5.65 -12.13 -8.08
CA LYS A 334 7.07 -11.82 -8.28
C LYS A 334 7.20 -10.56 -9.11
N THR A 335 7.99 -9.62 -8.60
CA THR A 335 8.39 -8.40 -9.29
C THR A 335 9.90 -8.36 -9.45
N LEU A 336 10.36 -7.89 -10.60
CA LEU A 336 11.76 -7.63 -10.89
C LEU A 336 11.99 -6.13 -10.87
N LEU A 337 13.11 -5.71 -10.28
CA LEU A 337 13.54 -4.31 -10.26
C LEU A 337 14.90 -4.19 -10.94
N LEU A 338 15.08 -3.13 -11.73
CA LEU A 338 16.36 -2.75 -12.32
C LEU A 338 16.68 -1.33 -11.90
N ALA A 339 17.78 -1.15 -11.14
CA ALA A 339 18.36 0.15 -10.91
C ALA A 339 19.46 0.41 -11.96
N LEU A 340 19.32 1.47 -12.75
CA LEU A 340 20.09 1.75 -13.94
C LEU A 340 20.87 3.06 -13.81
N GLY A 341 22.18 3.03 -14.12
CA GLY A 341 23.01 4.24 -14.10
C GLY A 341 24.39 3.99 -14.75
N ASP A 342 24.79 4.82 -15.73
CA ASP A 342 26.09 4.79 -16.42
C ASP A 342 26.54 3.38 -16.86
N ALA A 343 25.72 2.71 -17.64
CA ALA A 343 25.92 1.34 -18.11
C ALA A 343 26.06 0.27 -17.00
N ARG A 344 25.70 0.60 -15.76
CA ARG A 344 25.66 -0.29 -14.61
C ARG A 344 24.23 -0.65 -14.27
N VAL A 345 24.00 -1.88 -13.80
CA VAL A 345 22.68 -2.40 -13.46
C VAL A 345 22.76 -3.16 -12.16
N VAL A 346 21.87 -2.82 -11.22
CA VAL A 346 21.59 -3.64 -10.05
C VAL A 346 20.20 -4.25 -10.20
N ARG A 347 20.11 -5.56 -10.05
CA ARG A 347 18.86 -6.33 -10.19
C ARG A 347 18.32 -6.72 -8.84
N GLY A 348 17.05 -6.43 -8.59
CA GLY A 348 16.34 -6.83 -7.39
C GLY A 348 15.13 -7.70 -7.70
N THR A 349 14.70 -8.46 -6.71
CA THR A 349 13.47 -9.26 -6.74
C THR A 349 12.70 -9.02 -5.45
N VAL A 350 11.40 -8.76 -5.59
CA VAL A 350 10.45 -8.82 -4.48
C VAL A 350 9.40 -9.87 -4.84
N ALA A 351 9.17 -10.85 -3.94
CA ALA A 351 8.27 -11.96 -4.18
C ALA A 351 7.64 -12.48 -2.89
N HIS A 352 6.53 -13.18 -3.02
CA HIS A 352 5.92 -13.95 -1.95
C HIS A 352 5.05 -15.07 -2.50
N ASP A 353 5.07 -16.23 -1.83
CA ASP A 353 4.30 -17.42 -2.21
C ASP A 353 2.89 -17.39 -1.59
N ARG A 354 2.25 -16.22 -1.64
CA ARG A 354 0.85 -15.99 -1.23
C ARG A 354 0.19 -15.01 -2.19
N ASP A 355 -1.13 -15.09 -2.26
CA ASP A 355 -1.94 -14.16 -3.04
C ASP A 355 -1.59 -12.70 -2.73
N PRO A 356 -1.29 -11.86 -3.74
CA PRO A 356 -0.90 -10.47 -3.52
C PRO A 356 -2.02 -9.63 -2.89
N GLY A 357 -3.27 -9.82 -3.31
CA GLY A 357 -4.40 -8.99 -2.89
C GLY A 357 -4.83 -9.21 -1.44
N TYR A 358 -4.49 -10.36 -0.84
CA TYR A 358 -4.97 -10.73 0.48
C TYR A 358 -3.89 -11.30 1.39
N GLY A 359 -3.35 -12.48 1.04
CA GLY A 359 -2.40 -13.17 1.90
C GLY A 359 -1.11 -12.38 2.11
N SER A 360 -0.53 -11.86 1.04
CA SER A 360 0.67 -11.03 1.09
C SER A 360 0.36 -9.65 1.69
N THR A 361 -0.77 -9.06 1.31
CA THR A 361 -1.21 -7.76 1.82
C THR A 361 -1.45 -7.79 3.33
N ALA A 362 -2.07 -8.86 3.87
CA ALA A 362 -2.24 -9.00 5.32
C ALA A 362 -0.89 -9.05 6.06
N VAL A 363 0.12 -9.75 5.51
CA VAL A 363 1.48 -9.74 6.06
C VAL A 363 2.07 -8.33 6.01
N MET A 364 2.03 -7.67 4.85
CA MET A 364 2.64 -6.36 4.63
C MET A 364 2.09 -5.29 5.59
N ILE A 365 0.77 -5.16 5.71
CA ILE A 365 0.18 -4.14 6.60
C ILE A 365 0.37 -4.48 8.07
N SER A 366 0.31 -5.76 8.45
CA SER A 366 0.59 -6.19 9.82
C SER A 366 2.01 -5.86 10.22
N GLU A 367 3.00 -6.21 9.38
CA GLU A 367 4.41 -5.91 9.64
C GLU A 367 4.70 -4.41 9.61
N SER A 368 3.99 -3.63 8.79
CA SER A 368 4.06 -2.16 8.82
C SER A 368 3.59 -1.62 10.17
N ALA A 369 2.43 -2.04 10.65
CA ALA A 369 1.92 -1.61 11.95
C ALA A 369 2.83 -2.05 13.11
N LEU A 370 3.34 -3.28 13.08
CA LEU A 370 4.29 -3.79 14.07
C LEU A 370 5.62 -3.02 14.04
N CYS A 371 6.10 -2.64 12.85
CA CYS A 371 7.29 -1.81 12.71
C CYS A 371 7.08 -0.44 13.38
N LEU A 372 5.94 0.20 13.14
CA LEU A 372 5.59 1.48 13.78
C LEU A 372 5.43 1.32 15.30
N ALA A 373 4.72 0.30 15.77
CA ALA A 373 4.40 0.10 17.19
C ALA A 373 5.62 -0.36 18.00
N LEU A 374 6.37 -1.35 17.52
CA LEU A 374 7.42 -1.99 18.30
C LEU A 374 8.81 -1.38 18.09
N GLN A 375 9.07 -0.84 16.89
CA GLN A 375 10.36 -0.25 16.53
C GLN A 375 10.28 1.26 16.27
N GLY A 376 9.18 1.90 16.62
CA GLY A 376 8.93 3.32 16.36
C GLY A 376 10.03 4.28 16.85
N SER A 377 10.72 3.92 17.94
CA SER A 377 11.86 4.68 18.46
C SER A 377 13.16 4.52 17.67
N GLU A 378 13.25 3.51 16.82
CA GLU A 378 14.41 3.25 15.95
C GLU A 378 14.24 3.89 14.56
N LEU A 379 13.02 4.33 14.24
CA LEU A 379 12.71 4.94 12.96
C LEU A 379 13.18 6.40 12.92
N ALA A 380 13.89 6.76 11.88
CA ALA A 380 14.38 8.12 11.68
C ALA A 380 13.28 9.11 11.21
N SER A 381 12.10 8.61 10.88
CA SER A 381 11.01 9.42 10.34
C SER A 381 10.39 10.34 11.38
N GLU A 382 10.17 11.59 10.99
CA GLU A 382 9.30 12.53 11.69
C GLU A 382 7.83 12.22 11.37
N GLY A 383 6.89 12.88 12.08
CA GLY A 383 5.47 12.83 11.73
C GLY A 383 5.18 13.41 10.34
N GLY A 384 4.02 13.10 9.81
CA GLY A 384 3.56 13.57 8.49
C GLY A 384 2.73 12.51 7.76
N ILE A 385 2.20 12.89 6.60
CA ILE A 385 1.67 11.91 5.64
C ILE A 385 2.87 11.37 4.87
N LEU A 386 3.26 10.14 5.17
CA LEU A 386 4.50 9.51 4.73
C LEU A 386 4.22 8.38 3.71
N THR A 387 5.28 7.77 3.23
CA THR A 387 5.26 6.56 2.42
C THR A 387 5.93 5.42 3.20
N PRO A 388 5.74 4.16 2.85
CA PRO A 388 6.42 3.04 3.51
C PRO A 388 7.94 3.22 3.61
N ALA A 389 8.59 3.63 2.51
CA ALA A 389 10.03 3.85 2.49
C ALA A 389 10.48 4.99 3.42
N THR A 390 9.74 6.11 3.44
CA THR A 390 10.11 7.26 4.28
C THR A 390 9.76 7.10 5.75
N ALA A 391 8.73 6.31 6.06
CA ALA A 391 8.32 6.07 7.44
C ALA A 391 9.18 5.00 8.12
N MET A 392 9.43 3.89 7.44
CA MET A 392 9.97 2.66 8.03
C MET A 392 11.26 2.17 7.36
N GLY A 393 11.45 2.50 6.08
CA GLY A 393 12.69 2.22 5.35
C GLY A 393 13.11 0.75 5.37
N MET A 394 14.40 0.50 5.46
CA MET A 394 14.98 -0.85 5.47
C MET A 394 14.58 -1.67 6.70
N LYS A 395 14.14 -1.06 7.80
CA LYS A 395 13.62 -1.79 8.96
C LYS A 395 12.38 -2.62 8.60
N LEU A 396 11.48 -2.06 7.80
CA LEU A 396 10.33 -2.84 7.32
C LEU A 396 10.76 -3.94 6.33
N VAL A 397 11.77 -3.71 5.49
CA VAL A 397 12.32 -4.77 4.63
C VAL A 397 12.85 -5.94 5.45
N GLU A 398 13.58 -5.68 6.54
CA GLU A 398 14.08 -6.72 7.46
C GLU A 398 12.94 -7.52 8.08
N ARG A 399 11.87 -6.86 8.53
CA ARG A 399 10.67 -7.51 9.08
C ARG A 399 9.96 -8.38 8.04
N LEU A 400 9.76 -7.86 6.84
CA LEU A 400 9.10 -8.59 5.76
C LEU A 400 9.90 -9.83 5.32
N ARG A 401 11.24 -9.74 5.30
CA ARG A 401 12.11 -10.91 5.10
C ARG A 401 11.92 -11.95 6.19
N ALA A 402 11.91 -11.54 7.46
CA ALA A 402 11.66 -12.42 8.60
C ALA A 402 10.26 -13.05 8.54
N ALA A 403 9.28 -12.36 7.97
CA ALA A 403 7.93 -12.86 7.71
C ALA A 403 7.81 -13.76 6.47
N GLY A 404 8.92 -14.10 5.81
CA GLY A 404 8.98 -15.03 4.69
C GLY A 404 8.85 -14.41 3.30
N MET A 405 8.87 -13.08 3.19
CA MET A 405 8.90 -12.42 1.89
C MET A 405 10.32 -12.34 1.32
N THR A 406 10.42 -12.47 0.01
CA THR A 406 11.68 -12.25 -0.72
C THR A 406 11.87 -10.75 -0.98
N PHE A 407 12.97 -10.19 -0.50
CA PHE A 407 13.52 -8.89 -0.86
C PHE A 407 15.01 -9.10 -1.10
N GLU A 408 15.41 -9.38 -2.33
CA GLU A 408 16.76 -9.80 -2.68
C GLU A 408 17.36 -8.93 -3.77
N VAL A 409 18.68 -8.78 -3.76
CA VAL A 409 19.44 -8.17 -4.83
C VAL A 409 20.40 -9.22 -5.38
N ALA A 410 20.44 -9.36 -6.69
CA ALA A 410 21.36 -10.28 -7.35
C ALA A 410 22.82 -9.88 -7.07
N ALA A 411 23.67 -10.88 -6.94
CA ALA A 411 25.10 -10.72 -6.66
C ALA A 411 25.83 -9.88 -7.72
#